data_d1f0d09a36c7f46756d13e7f06765f54
#
_entry.id   d1f0d09a36c7f46756d13e7f06765f54
#
_cell.length_a   1.000
_cell.length_b   1.000
_cell.length_c   1.000
_cell.angle_alpha   90.00
_cell.angle_beta   90.00
_cell.angle_gamma   90.00
#
_symmetry.space_group_name_H-M   'P 1'
#
loop_
_entity.id
_entity.type
_entity.pdbx_description
1 polymer ?
#
loop_
_entity_poly.entity_id
_entity_poly.type
_entity_poly.pdbx_seq_one_letter_code
_entity_poly.pdbx_strand_id
1 'polypeptide(L)'
;MTRPIVGIIGNSYLINDEYPAHAAGKMNADAVAQVSGCLPLIIPSDPSVVDVSGLMNACDGFLFTGGRPNVHPEEYGEPETEAHGSFDRERDAIALPLIKACVERGQPVFGICRGFQEVAVAMGSTLHPEIRDLDGRDNHRMPPDGTLEEKFELRHSVRFTQDGVFHQLIGANEVMTNTLHGQGIKTAGPRV
;
A
#
# COMPACT_ATOMS: atom_id res chain seq x y z
N MET A 1 -28.38 -11.32 -0.65
CA MET A 1 -27.59 -10.05 -0.65
C MET A 1 -26.35 -10.28 -1.50
N THR A 2 -26.03 -9.39 -2.41
CA THR A 2 -24.79 -9.44 -3.19
C THR A 2 -23.61 -9.10 -2.27
N ARG A 3 -22.49 -9.80 -2.43
CA ARG A 3 -21.28 -9.50 -1.67
C ARG A 3 -20.70 -8.16 -2.15
N PRO A 4 -20.22 -7.28 -1.25
CA PRO A 4 -19.50 -6.07 -1.66
C PRO A 4 -18.28 -6.42 -2.48
N ILE A 5 -17.94 -5.57 -3.43
CA ILE A 5 -16.78 -5.74 -4.31
C ILE A 5 -15.63 -4.88 -3.79
N VAL A 6 -14.48 -5.49 -3.51
CA VAL A 6 -13.26 -4.77 -3.15
C VAL A 6 -12.25 -4.85 -4.29
N GLY A 7 -11.94 -3.68 -4.87
CA GLY A 7 -10.88 -3.53 -5.86
C GLY A 7 -9.51 -3.64 -5.21
N ILE A 8 -8.69 -4.57 -5.66
CA ILE A 8 -7.31 -4.77 -5.19
C ILE A 8 -6.38 -4.20 -6.23
N ILE A 9 -5.72 -3.09 -5.91
CA ILE A 9 -4.78 -2.45 -6.84
C ILE A 9 -3.55 -3.35 -7.03
N GLY A 10 -3.35 -3.77 -8.26
CA GLY A 10 -2.25 -4.62 -8.68
C GLY A 10 -0.91 -3.88 -8.75
N ASN A 11 0.13 -4.65 -9.02
CA ASN A 11 1.47 -4.14 -9.35
C ASN A 11 1.81 -4.57 -10.76
N SER A 12 2.66 -3.78 -11.44
CA SER A 12 3.24 -4.14 -12.72
C SER A 12 4.36 -5.17 -12.52
N TYR A 13 4.33 -6.23 -13.29
CA TYR A 13 5.34 -7.30 -13.30
C TYR A 13 5.77 -7.62 -14.73
N LEU A 14 7.00 -8.08 -14.86
CA LEU A 14 7.48 -8.72 -16.07
C LEU A 14 7.71 -10.20 -15.75
N ILE A 15 6.79 -11.05 -16.23
CA ILE A 15 6.86 -12.51 -16.00
C ILE A 15 7.91 -13.10 -16.94
N ASN A 16 8.87 -13.84 -16.38
CA ASN A 16 9.99 -14.43 -17.10
C ASN A 16 10.80 -13.40 -17.93
N ASP A 17 10.87 -12.15 -17.45
CA ASP A 17 11.53 -11.04 -18.14
C ASP A 17 10.99 -10.74 -19.56
N GLU A 18 9.77 -11.20 -19.87
CA GLU A 18 9.20 -11.12 -21.21
C GLU A 18 7.74 -10.63 -21.21
N TYR A 19 6.88 -11.14 -20.33
CA TYR A 19 5.44 -10.88 -20.39
C TYR A 19 5.02 -9.81 -19.37
N PRO A 20 4.59 -8.60 -19.83
CA PRO A 20 4.00 -7.62 -18.93
C PRO A 20 2.70 -8.16 -18.32
N ALA A 21 2.54 -8.00 -17.02
CA ALA A 21 1.34 -8.43 -16.29
C ALA A 21 1.04 -7.51 -15.12
N HIS A 22 -0.25 -7.34 -14.82
CA HIS A 22 -0.69 -6.74 -13.58
C HIS A 22 -1.19 -7.83 -12.65
N ALA A 23 -0.64 -7.89 -11.43
CA ALA A 23 -0.99 -8.93 -10.48
C ALA A 23 -1.03 -8.40 -9.04
N ALA A 24 -1.77 -9.10 -8.19
CA ALA A 24 -1.74 -8.91 -6.74
C ALA A 24 -1.42 -10.24 -6.06
N GLY A 25 -0.72 -10.20 -4.93
CA GLY A 25 -0.41 -11.40 -4.17
C GLY A 25 -1.69 -12.13 -3.76
N LYS A 26 -1.71 -13.46 -3.92
CA LYS A 26 -2.86 -14.31 -3.54
C LYS A 26 -3.36 -14.03 -2.13
N MET A 27 -2.44 -13.76 -1.18
CA MET A 27 -2.79 -13.45 0.21
C MET A 27 -3.73 -12.24 0.35
N ASN A 28 -3.64 -11.25 -0.53
CA ASN A 28 -4.51 -10.08 -0.52
C ASN A 28 -5.94 -10.46 -0.95
N ALA A 29 -6.06 -11.28 -1.99
CA ALA A 29 -7.35 -11.78 -2.44
C ALA A 29 -7.99 -12.71 -1.40
N ASP A 30 -7.20 -13.58 -0.77
CA ASP A 30 -7.66 -14.45 0.32
C ASP A 30 -8.15 -13.64 1.52
N ALA A 31 -7.42 -12.58 1.92
CA ALA A 31 -7.83 -11.70 3.02
C ALA A 31 -9.16 -11.00 2.71
N VAL A 32 -9.33 -10.44 1.52
CA VAL A 32 -10.60 -9.83 1.10
C VAL A 32 -11.74 -10.86 1.10
N ALA A 33 -11.49 -12.08 0.58
CA ALA A 33 -12.54 -13.08 0.48
C ALA A 33 -12.90 -13.74 1.82
N GLN A 34 -11.91 -14.08 2.64
CA GLN A 34 -12.08 -14.91 3.82
C GLN A 34 -12.26 -14.09 5.11
N VAL A 35 -11.59 -12.93 5.23
CA VAL A 35 -11.65 -12.09 6.42
C VAL A 35 -12.79 -11.08 6.30
N SER A 36 -12.86 -10.31 5.19
CA SER A 36 -13.90 -9.30 5.03
C SER A 36 -15.20 -9.83 4.39
N GLY A 37 -15.21 -11.08 3.89
CA GLY A 37 -16.39 -11.66 3.24
C GLY A 37 -16.76 -11.03 1.90
N CYS A 38 -15.90 -10.16 1.36
CA CYS A 38 -16.12 -9.42 0.12
C CYS A 38 -15.68 -10.21 -1.13
N LEU A 39 -16.09 -9.73 -2.30
CA LEU A 39 -15.60 -10.25 -3.58
C LEU A 39 -14.32 -9.52 -3.99
N PRO A 40 -13.14 -10.19 -4.09
CA PRO A 40 -11.92 -9.56 -4.55
C PRO A 40 -11.94 -9.38 -6.07
N LEU A 41 -11.57 -8.19 -6.54
CA LEU A 41 -11.38 -7.89 -7.95
C LEU A 41 -9.99 -7.26 -8.14
N ILE A 42 -9.10 -7.93 -8.87
CA ILE A 42 -7.76 -7.37 -9.16
C ILE A 42 -7.89 -6.30 -10.24
N ILE A 43 -7.41 -5.10 -9.94
CA ILE A 43 -7.46 -3.94 -10.81
C ILE A 43 -6.08 -3.74 -11.46
N PRO A 44 -6.00 -3.66 -12.80
CA PRO A 44 -4.78 -3.23 -13.48
C PRO A 44 -4.38 -1.82 -13.04
N SER A 45 -3.10 -1.62 -12.75
CA SER A 45 -2.55 -0.29 -12.44
C SER A 45 -2.04 0.41 -13.71
N ASP A 46 -2.86 0.48 -14.72
CA ASP A 46 -2.55 1.07 -16.03
C ASP A 46 -3.61 2.13 -16.39
N PRO A 47 -3.25 3.43 -16.39
CA PRO A 47 -4.17 4.52 -16.67
C PRO A 47 -4.69 4.53 -18.13
N SER A 48 -4.12 3.73 -19.03
CA SER A 48 -4.61 3.59 -20.39
C SER A 48 -5.83 2.67 -20.52
N VAL A 49 -6.04 1.78 -19.53
CA VAL A 49 -7.12 0.76 -19.58
C VAL A 49 -8.15 0.91 -18.47
N VAL A 50 -7.87 1.68 -17.41
CA VAL A 50 -8.80 1.95 -16.32
C VAL A 50 -8.85 3.43 -15.98
N ASP A 51 -10.00 3.90 -15.51
CA ASP A 51 -10.17 5.27 -15.01
C ASP A 51 -10.79 5.27 -13.60
N VAL A 52 -10.50 6.32 -12.83
CA VAL A 52 -10.93 6.46 -11.44
C VAL A 52 -12.45 6.39 -11.29
N SER A 53 -13.20 7.05 -12.19
CA SER A 53 -14.67 7.12 -12.13
C SER A 53 -15.28 5.73 -12.36
N GLY A 54 -14.78 5.00 -13.35
CA GLY A 54 -15.21 3.64 -13.63
C GLY A 54 -14.96 2.70 -12.46
N LEU A 55 -13.76 2.77 -11.87
CA LEU A 55 -13.38 1.97 -10.70
C LEU A 55 -14.28 2.26 -9.50
N MET A 56 -14.51 3.54 -9.17
CA MET A 56 -15.37 3.94 -8.06
C MET A 56 -16.83 3.52 -8.22
N ASN A 57 -17.31 3.34 -9.44
CA ASN A 57 -18.65 2.86 -9.71
C ASN A 57 -18.74 1.32 -9.70
N ALA A 58 -17.63 0.63 -9.99
CA ALA A 58 -17.57 -0.83 -10.06
C ALA A 58 -17.30 -1.50 -8.71
N CYS A 59 -16.68 -0.80 -7.77
CA CYS A 59 -16.25 -1.34 -6.49
C CYS A 59 -16.87 -0.61 -5.31
N ASP A 60 -17.10 -1.32 -4.21
CA ASP A 60 -17.63 -0.75 -2.96
C ASP A 60 -16.51 -0.24 -2.04
N GLY A 61 -15.27 -0.62 -2.29
CA GLY A 61 -14.07 -0.19 -1.56
C GLY A 61 -12.80 -0.67 -2.23
N PHE A 62 -11.63 -0.25 -1.70
CA PHE A 62 -10.34 -0.55 -2.31
C PHE A 62 -9.29 -0.99 -1.31
N LEU A 63 -8.48 -1.98 -1.71
CA LEU A 63 -7.27 -2.41 -1.06
C LEU A 63 -6.05 -2.01 -1.91
N PHE A 64 -5.24 -1.10 -1.38
CA PHE A 64 -3.95 -0.71 -1.95
C PHE A 64 -2.87 -1.62 -1.37
N THR A 65 -2.33 -2.50 -2.22
CA THR A 65 -1.40 -3.56 -1.78
C THR A 65 0.03 -3.06 -1.58
N GLY A 66 0.84 -3.84 -0.89
CA GLY A 66 2.29 -3.68 -0.91
C GLY A 66 2.88 -3.84 -2.31
N GLY A 67 4.07 -3.31 -2.51
CA GLY A 67 4.82 -3.40 -3.76
C GLY A 67 6.29 -3.06 -3.54
N ARG A 68 7.17 -3.59 -4.41
CA ARG A 68 8.62 -3.29 -4.34
C ARG A 68 8.97 -1.88 -4.81
N PRO A 69 8.40 -1.38 -5.93
CA PRO A 69 8.65 -0.02 -6.37
C PRO A 69 8.18 0.99 -5.33
N ASN A 70 8.92 2.07 -5.16
CA ASN A 70 8.58 3.17 -4.28
C ASN A 70 7.57 4.13 -4.93
N VAL A 71 6.87 4.95 -4.12
CA VAL A 71 6.09 6.08 -4.62
C VAL A 71 7.07 7.13 -5.13
N HIS A 72 6.81 7.67 -6.33
CA HIS A 72 7.71 8.62 -6.97
C HIS A 72 7.77 9.94 -6.19
N PRO A 73 8.97 10.52 -5.95
CA PRO A 73 9.12 11.73 -5.11
C PRO A 73 8.44 12.98 -5.67
N GLU A 74 8.24 13.07 -6.98
CA GLU A 74 7.46 14.15 -7.60
C GLU A 74 6.04 14.24 -7.03
N GLU A 75 5.43 13.11 -6.62
CA GLU A 75 4.07 13.04 -6.10
C GLU A 75 3.92 13.73 -4.72
N TYR A 76 5.03 13.96 -4.02
CA TYR A 76 5.08 14.68 -2.75
C TYR A 76 6.08 15.85 -2.75
N GLY A 77 6.47 16.33 -3.94
CA GLY A 77 7.22 17.57 -4.13
C GLY A 77 8.69 17.50 -3.72
N GLU A 78 9.29 16.32 -3.72
CA GLU A 78 10.72 16.14 -3.42
C GLU A 78 11.53 15.75 -4.66
N PRO A 79 12.84 16.06 -4.70
CA PRO A 79 13.69 15.66 -5.81
C PRO A 79 13.97 14.16 -5.79
N GLU A 80 14.07 13.56 -6.97
CA GLU A 80 14.52 12.18 -7.13
C GLU A 80 16.00 12.04 -6.73
N THR A 81 16.32 10.94 -6.04
CA THR A 81 17.69 10.55 -5.67
C THR A 81 17.87 9.06 -5.87
N GLU A 82 19.13 8.58 -5.91
CA GLU A 82 19.44 7.15 -6.02
C GLU A 82 18.85 6.30 -4.89
N ALA A 83 18.67 6.87 -3.70
CA ALA A 83 18.09 6.18 -2.55
C ALA A 83 16.62 5.79 -2.74
N HIS A 84 15.90 6.41 -3.68
CA HIS A 84 14.51 6.07 -3.96
C HIS A 84 14.34 4.72 -4.66
N GLY A 85 15.36 4.23 -5.38
CA GLY A 85 15.29 2.96 -6.10
C GLY A 85 14.32 2.98 -7.29
N SER A 86 13.56 1.91 -7.49
CA SER A 86 12.64 1.78 -8.63
C SER A 86 11.25 2.35 -8.32
N PHE A 87 10.53 2.75 -9.38
CA PHE A 87 9.19 3.33 -9.34
C PHE A 87 8.21 2.54 -10.19
N ASP A 88 6.91 2.68 -9.86
CA ASP A 88 5.79 2.25 -10.70
C ASP A 88 4.87 3.47 -10.91
N ARG A 89 5.20 4.28 -11.92
CA ARG A 89 4.52 5.53 -12.20
C ARG A 89 3.09 5.34 -12.73
N GLU A 90 2.83 4.24 -13.41
CA GLU A 90 1.47 3.90 -13.85
C GLU A 90 0.58 3.64 -12.64
N ARG A 91 1.09 2.91 -11.67
CA ARG A 91 0.39 2.67 -10.41
C ARG A 91 0.18 3.97 -9.62
N ASP A 92 1.17 4.85 -9.53
CA ASP A 92 1.00 6.15 -8.87
C ASP A 92 -0.09 6.98 -9.55
N ALA A 93 -0.14 6.97 -10.88
CA ALA A 93 -1.14 7.70 -11.67
C ALA A 93 -2.59 7.19 -11.48
N ILE A 94 -2.79 5.95 -11.05
CA ILE A 94 -4.11 5.42 -10.70
C ILE A 94 -4.38 5.49 -9.21
N ALA A 95 -3.42 5.05 -8.37
CA ALA A 95 -3.64 4.90 -6.94
C ALA A 95 -3.88 6.24 -6.24
N LEU A 96 -3.05 7.26 -6.50
CA LEU A 96 -3.14 8.52 -5.79
C LEU A 96 -4.45 9.29 -6.07
N PRO A 97 -4.89 9.49 -7.33
CA PRO A 97 -6.18 10.13 -7.57
C PRO A 97 -7.37 9.27 -7.11
N LEU A 98 -7.29 7.95 -7.19
CA LEU A 98 -8.35 7.05 -6.70
C LEU A 98 -8.50 7.16 -5.18
N ILE A 99 -7.40 7.18 -4.41
CA ILE A 99 -7.45 7.38 -2.95
C ILE A 99 -8.11 8.71 -2.62
N LYS A 100 -7.70 9.81 -3.25
CA LYS A 100 -8.31 11.14 -3.04
C LYS A 100 -9.81 11.11 -3.29
N ALA A 101 -10.23 10.57 -4.42
CA ALA A 101 -11.64 10.49 -4.79
C ALA A 101 -12.45 9.60 -3.82
N CYS A 102 -11.90 8.47 -3.37
CA CYS A 102 -12.53 7.61 -2.38
C CYS A 102 -12.72 8.31 -1.03
N VAL A 103 -11.68 9.01 -0.54
CA VAL A 103 -11.76 9.76 0.71
C VAL A 103 -12.81 10.87 0.64
N GLU A 104 -12.89 11.60 -0.48
CA GLU A 104 -13.90 12.65 -0.69
C GLU A 104 -15.32 12.08 -0.77
N ARG A 105 -15.50 10.91 -1.35
CA ARG A 105 -16.80 10.23 -1.48
C ARG A 105 -17.20 9.44 -0.23
N GLY A 106 -16.28 9.25 0.73
CA GLY A 106 -16.50 8.38 1.89
C GLY A 106 -16.48 6.88 1.54
N GLN A 107 -15.83 6.50 0.44
CA GLN A 107 -15.69 5.12 0.01
C GLN A 107 -14.52 4.47 0.75
N PRO A 108 -14.66 3.26 1.32
CA PRO A 108 -13.63 2.63 2.14
C PRO A 108 -12.32 2.37 1.38
N VAL A 109 -11.21 2.70 2.00
CA VAL A 109 -9.85 2.39 1.53
C VAL A 109 -9.04 1.74 2.62
N PHE A 110 -8.17 0.81 2.26
CA PHE A 110 -7.18 0.23 3.15
C PHE A 110 -5.83 0.10 2.43
N GLY A 111 -4.76 0.59 3.05
CA GLY A 111 -3.41 0.57 2.48
C GLY A 111 -2.46 -0.32 3.29
N ILE A 112 -1.71 -1.20 2.60
CA ILE A 112 -0.71 -2.09 3.20
C ILE A 112 0.67 -1.74 2.63
N CYS A 113 1.68 -1.49 3.47
CA CYS A 113 3.07 -1.20 3.07
C CYS A 113 3.12 -0.04 2.06
N ARG A 114 3.44 -0.28 0.78
CA ARG A 114 3.38 0.75 -0.27
C ARG A 114 1.99 1.40 -0.36
N GLY A 115 0.92 0.63 -0.26
CA GLY A 115 -0.44 1.17 -0.26
C GLY A 115 -0.71 2.15 0.89
N PHE A 116 -0.14 1.91 2.08
CA PHE A 116 -0.19 2.88 3.17
C PHE A 116 0.59 4.16 2.82
N GLN A 117 1.75 4.04 2.18
CA GLN A 117 2.53 5.19 1.71
C GLN A 117 1.76 5.99 0.65
N GLU A 118 1.08 5.30 -0.29
CA GLU A 118 0.19 5.93 -1.28
C GLU A 118 -0.96 6.71 -0.60
N VAL A 119 -1.61 6.12 0.41
CA VAL A 119 -2.63 6.82 1.21
C VAL A 119 -2.05 8.06 1.89
N ALA A 120 -0.88 7.93 2.53
CA ALA A 120 -0.23 9.03 3.21
C ALA A 120 0.13 10.17 2.24
N VAL A 121 0.72 9.87 1.08
CA VAL A 121 1.06 10.86 0.04
C VAL A 121 -0.20 11.52 -0.52
N ALA A 122 -1.23 10.74 -0.83
CA ALA A 122 -2.50 11.28 -1.30
C ALA A 122 -3.15 12.25 -0.29
N MET A 123 -2.87 12.08 1.01
CA MET A 123 -3.32 12.93 2.11
C MET A 123 -2.32 14.04 2.50
N GLY A 124 -1.28 14.26 1.68
CA GLY A 124 -0.33 15.38 1.82
C GLY A 124 0.91 15.10 2.66
N SER A 125 1.21 13.83 2.93
CA SER A 125 2.47 13.43 3.57
C SER A 125 3.65 13.45 2.59
N THR A 126 4.88 13.58 3.13
CA THR A 126 6.12 13.32 2.40
C THR A 126 6.80 12.07 2.94
N LEU A 127 7.69 11.47 2.16
CA LEU A 127 8.35 10.21 2.50
C LEU A 127 9.87 10.36 2.57
N HIS A 128 10.49 9.64 3.52
CA HIS A 128 11.91 9.30 3.43
C HIS A 128 12.10 8.23 2.35
N PRO A 129 13.09 8.37 1.46
CA PRO A 129 13.35 7.37 0.41
C PRO A 129 13.81 6.03 0.98
N GLU A 130 14.60 6.05 2.07
CA GLU A 130 15.13 4.86 2.72
C GLU A 130 15.32 5.12 4.22
N ILE A 131 14.49 4.49 5.07
CA ILE A 131 14.51 4.77 6.51
C ILE A 131 15.68 4.14 7.26
N ARG A 132 16.28 3.04 6.74
CA ARG A 132 17.46 2.42 7.37
C ARG A 132 18.70 3.31 7.33
N ASP A 133 18.73 4.31 6.42
CA ASP A 133 19.84 5.25 6.29
C ASP A 133 19.72 6.42 7.29
N LEU A 134 18.65 6.44 8.09
CA LEU A 134 18.45 7.44 9.14
C LEU A 134 19.00 6.96 10.48
N ASP A 135 19.70 7.85 11.17
CA ASP A 135 20.27 7.57 12.49
C ASP A 135 19.18 7.10 13.50
N GLY A 136 19.47 5.99 14.17
CA GLY A 136 18.58 5.44 15.22
C GLY A 136 17.32 4.76 14.67
N ARG A 137 17.27 4.43 13.37
CA ARG A 137 16.18 3.66 12.76
C ARG A 137 16.60 2.23 12.46
N ASP A 138 15.68 1.31 12.63
CA ASP A 138 15.88 -0.08 12.27
C ASP A 138 15.81 -0.29 10.76
N ASN A 139 16.43 -1.37 10.28
CA ASN A 139 16.30 -1.79 8.90
C ASN A 139 14.97 -2.53 8.68
N HIS A 140 14.06 -1.91 7.97
CA HIS A 140 12.74 -2.46 7.64
C HIS A 140 12.69 -3.18 6.28
N ARG A 141 13.79 -3.30 5.56
CA ARG A 141 13.85 -4.02 4.28
C ARG A 141 13.66 -5.52 4.45
N MET A 142 13.05 -6.12 3.43
CA MET A 142 12.97 -7.58 3.31
C MET A 142 14.39 -8.18 3.32
N PRO A 143 14.64 -9.23 4.12
CA PRO A 143 15.90 -9.97 4.00
C PRO A 143 16.12 -10.47 2.58
N PRO A 144 17.34 -10.38 2.04
CA PRO A 144 17.63 -10.87 0.69
C PRO A 144 17.48 -12.38 0.59
N ASP A 145 17.85 -13.10 1.65
CA ASP A 145 17.89 -14.56 1.72
C ASP A 145 16.79 -15.12 2.65
N GLY A 146 16.57 -16.43 2.56
CA GLY A 146 15.60 -17.15 3.37
C GLY A 146 14.31 -17.50 2.64
N THR A 147 13.52 -18.35 3.27
CA THR A 147 12.18 -18.77 2.80
C THR A 147 11.19 -17.61 2.88
N LEU A 148 10.04 -17.74 2.24
CA LEU A 148 8.98 -16.75 2.32
C LEU A 148 8.50 -16.55 3.77
N GLU A 149 8.41 -17.63 4.55
CA GLU A 149 8.00 -17.60 5.96
C GLU A 149 9.00 -16.81 6.81
N GLU A 150 10.31 -17.06 6.68
CA GLU A 150 11.35 -16.30 7.36
C GLU A 150 11.36 -14.81 7.00
N LYS A 151 11.08 -14.48 5.73
CA LYS A 151 10.98 -13.10 5.27
C LYS A 151 9.80 -12.36 5.89
N PHE A 152 8.73 -13.06 6.23
CA PHE A 152 7.52 -12.49 6.83
C PHE A 152 7.44 -12.69 8.36
N GLU A 153 8.52 -13.09 9.03
CA GLU A 153 8.59 -13.14 10.48
C GLU A 153 8.28 -11.79 11.13
N LEU A 154 7.64 -11.85 12.30
CA LEU A 154 7.38 -10.67 13.14
C LEU A 154 8.70 -10.14 13.72
N ARG A 155 9.00 -8.84 13.54
CA ARG A 155 10.32 -8.28 13.85
C ARG A 155 10.32 -7.12 14.82
N HIS A 156 9.29 -6.29 14.78
CA HIS A 156 9.20 -5.13 15.67
C HIS A 156 7.77 -4.93 16.13
N SER A 157 7.63 -4.17 17.21
CA SER A 157 6.32 -3.81 17.74
C SER A 157 5.79 -2.53 17.09
N VAL A 158 4.46 -2.46 17.00
CA VAL A 158 3.71 -1.26 16.61
C VAL A 158 2.77 -0.91 17.75
N ARG A 159 2.86 0.33 18.25
CA ARG A 159 1.92 0.86 19.25
C ARG A 159 0.76 1.55 18.57
N PHE A 160 -0.43 1.32 19.11
CA PHE A 160 -1.63 1.99 18.64
C PHE A 160 -1.88 3.27 19.44
N THR A 161 -2.42 4.27 18.74
CA THR A 161 -2.94 5.46 19.42
C THR A 161 -4.07 5.05 20.35
N GLN A 162 -3.99 5.46 21.62
CA GLN A 162 -5.04 5.21 22.60
C GLN A 162 -6.40 5.65 22.06
N ASP A 163 -7.40 4.79 22.19
CA ASP A 163 -8.77 4.98 21.68
C ASP A 163 -8.90 5.15 20.15
N GLY A 164 -7.82 4.96 19.41
CA GLY A 164 -7.83 4.91 17.95
C GLY A 164 -8.52 3.65 17.41
N VAL A 165 -8.87 3.68 16.11
CA VAL A 165 -9.60 2.58 15.45
C VAL A 165 -8.91 1.22 15.62
N PHE A 166 -7.61 1.13 15.40
CA PHE A 166 -6.87 -0.13 15.56
C PHE A 166 -6.78 -0.58 17.01
N HIS A 167 -6.63 0.35 17.97
CA HIS A 167 -6.68 0.04 19.39
C HIS A 167 -8.02 -0.58 19.80
N GLN A 168 -9.13 -0.01 19.33
CA GLN A 168 -10.47 -0.53 19.60
C GLN A 168 -10.73 -1.89 18.94
N LEU A 169 -10.30 -2.08 17.68
CA LEU A 169 -10.51 -3.31 16.94
C LEU A 169 -9.69 -4.49 17.48
N ILE A 170 -8.45 -4.23 17.90
CA ILE A 170 -7.50 -5.27 18.33
C ILE A 170 -7.60 -5.53 19.83
N GLY A 171 -7.99 -4.52 20.61
CA GLY A 171 -8.06 -4.63 22.07
C GLY A 171 -6.71 -4.71 22.78
N ALA A 172 -5.64 -4.23 22.13
CA ALA A 172 -4.28 -4.21 22.66
C ALA A 172 -3.62 -2.86 22.36
N ASN A 173 -2.68 -2.45 23.23
CA ASN A 173 -1.92 -1.21 23.04
C ASN A 173 -0.78 -1.37 22.03
N GLU A 174 -0.32 -2.60 21.83
CA GLU A 174 0.86 -2.92 21.02
C GLU A 174 0.75 -4.32 20.44
N VAL A 175 1.25 -4.52 19.23
CA VAL A 175 1.35 -5.83 18.56
C VAL A 175 2.70 -5.96 17.89
N MET A 176 3.19 -7.21 17.77
CA MET A 176 4.33 -7.53 16.92
C MET A 176 3.88 -7.57 15.45
N THR A 177 4.69 -7.02 14.55
CA THR A 177 4.43 -7.01 13.11
C THR A 177 5.66 -7.38 12.30
N ASN A 178 5.45 -7.84 11.08
CA ASN A 178 6.52 -7.95 10.09
C ASN A 178 6.79 -6.58 9.44
N THR A 179 7.92 -6.48 8.72
CA THR A 179 8.28 -5.26 8.01
C THR A 179 9.13 -5.57 6.78
N LEU A 180 8.75 -4.99 5.64
CA LEU A 180 9.33 -5.31 4.32
C LEU A 180 9.46 -4.07 3.42
N HIS A 181 9.67 -2.88 4.00
CA HIS A 181 9.65 -1.61 3.26
C HIS A 181 10.93 -0.79 3.45
N GLY A 182 11.22 0.12 2.52
CA GLY A 182 12.31 1.08 2.60
C GLY A 182 11.82 2.49 2.88
N GLN A 183 10.77 2.93 2.18
CA GLN A 183 10.18 4.25 2.44
C GLN A 183 9.44 4.30 3.77
N GLY A 184 9.45 5.45 4.41
CA GLY A 184 8.69 5.74 5.62
C GLY A 184 8.20 7.19 5.63
N ILE A 185 7.22 7.50 6.47
CA ILE A 185 6.68 8.86 6.58
C ILE A 185 7.77 9.81 7.12
N LYS A 186 8.04 10.89 6.38
CA LYS A 186 8.94 12.00 6.77
C LYS A 186 8.16 13.10 7.48
N THR A 187 7.09 13.56 6.84
CA THR A 187 6.19 14.54 7.41
C THR A 187 4.76 14.07 7.20
N ALA A 188 4.00 13.94 8.27
CA ALA A 188 2.59 13.58 8.19
C ALA A 188 1.78 14.71 7.55
N GLY A 189 0.89 14.36 6.64
CA GLY A 189 -0.08 15.28 6.06
C GLY A 189 -1.18 15.64 7.07
N PRO A 190 -1.97 16.68 6.78
CA PRO A 190 -2.97 17.22 7.72
C PRO A 190 -4.14 16.25 8.01
N ARG A 191 -4.23 15.15 7.27
CA ARG A 191 -5.30 14.14 7.40
C ARG A 191 -4.76 12.74 7.72
N VAL A 192 -3.50 12.66 8.16
CA VAL A 192 -2.81 11.40 8.53
C VAL A 192 -2.50 11.38 10.01
#